data_c55f4b34abee7e2ec27678a2cf5ef438
#
_entry.id   c55f4b34abee7e2ec27678a2cf5ef438
#
_cell.length_a   1.000
_cell.length_b   1.000
_cell.length_c   1.000
_cell.angle_alpha   90.00
_cell.angle_beta   90.00
_cell.angle_gamma   90.00
#
_symmetry.space_group_name_H-M   'P 1'
#
loop_
_entity.id
_entity.type
_entity.pdbx_description
1 polymer ?
#
loop_
_entity_poly.entity_id
_entity_poly.type
_entity_poly.pdbx_seq_one_letter_code
_entity_poly.pdbx_strand_id
1 'polypeptide(L)'
;RQYCDAVKARCSTLQLTQTQRDALGDALRTFPTDGLFAVRSSSPEEDLEGSSFAGEYETSLGVTFDGLEKAILHSFASVFDERVVRYKLQRGMRIDQPRIAVIVQQQVASDVSGVAFSLNPLNNCYDEAVVNANFGLGETIVGGSVNPDTYVVEKTRGEIIDKRVASKSHAVWLEADGGTREVENKHPEAPSLSDAQVLAVAELAALAEAHHGCPIDIEWAIQGEDLYLLQSRPVTAYLPLPEDIITRPGEEKCLYLDLIVLSQGFSDNLSVLGGQYWGKMLEAIKGETMIDRGMDGTLLNTCGRQYIHCSNLTKAFGSL
;
A
#
# COMPACT_ATOMS: atom_id res chain seq x y z
N ARG A 1 -28.84 4.46 7.45
CA ARG A 1 -29.16 3.64 6.28
C ARG A 1 -30.24 4.31 5.42
N GLN A 2 -31.46 4.49 5.90
CA GLN A 2 -32.59 5.07 5.14
C GLN A 2 -32.29 6.42 4.47
N TYR A 3 -31.49 7.28 5.13
CA TYR A 3 -31.02 8.54 4.56
C TYR A 3 -30.05 8.32 3.39
N CYS A 4 -29.06 7.43 3.55
CA CYS A 4 -28.09 7.11 2.51
C CYS A 4 -28.79 6.54 1.27
N ASP A 5 -29.70 5.58 1.46
CA ASP A 5 -30.48 4.97 0.39
C ASP A 5 -31.31 6.01 -0.38
N ALA A 6 -31.95 6.96 0.34
CA ALA A 6 -32.74 8.03 -0.26
C ALA A 6 -31.88 9.01 -1.08
N VAL A 7 -30.69 9.36 -0.58
CA VAL A 7 -29.76 10.25 -1.31
C VAL A 7 -29.20 9.55 -2.55
N LYS A 8 -28.76 8.29 -2.43
CA LYS A 8 -28.27 7.50 -3.57
C LYS A 8 -29.35 7.33 -4.65
N ALA A 9 -30.60 7.08 -4.26
CA ALA A 9 -31.71 7.02 -5.21
C ALA A 9 -31.93 8.34 -5.97
N ARG A 10 -31.68 9.49 -5.35
CA ARG A 10 -31.69 10.78 -6.07
C ARG A 10 -30.47 10.95 -6.96
N CYS A 11 -29.28 10.55 -6.52
CA CYS A 11 -28.07 10.60 -7.33
C CYS A 11 -28.20 9.77 -8.61
N SER A 12 -28.86 8.61 -8.56
CA SER A 12 -29.08 7.75 -9.73
C SER A 12 -29.97 8.38 -10.82
N THR A 13 -30.69 9.46 -10.52
CA THR A 13 -31.47 10.23 -11.51
C THR A 13 -30.72 11.38 -12.13
N LEU A 14 -29.51 11.68 -11.65
CA LEU A 14 -28.68 12.75 -12.20
C LEU A 14 -28.12 12.35 -13.57
N GLN A 15 -27.77 13.37 -14.34
CA GLN A 15 -27.07 13.24 -15.61
C GLN A 15 -25.94 14.27 -15.65
N LEU A 16 -24.90 13.96 -16.40
CA LEU A 16 -23.87 14.96 -16.70
C LEU A 16 -24.47 16.09 -17.52
N THR A 17 -24.05 17.31 -17.25
CA THR A 17 -24.39 18.45 -18.09
C THR A 17 -23.75 18.29 -19.46
N GLN A 18 -24.26 19.01 -20.48
CA GLN A 18 -23.68 18.96 -21.83
C GLN A 18 -22.18 19.35 -21.80
N THR A 19 -21.83 20.40 -21.06
CA THR A 19 -20.43 20.83 -20.88
C THR A 19 -19.54 19.74 -20.30
N GLN A 20 -20.06 18.96 -19.33
CA GLN A 20 -19.31 17.84 -18.74
C GLN A 20 -19.16 16.68 -19.73
N ARG A 21 -20.20 16.37 -20.51
CA ARG A 21 -20.11 15.34 -21.56
C ARG A 21 -19.11 15.75 -22.65
N ASP A 22 -19.13 17.02 -23.07
CA ASP A 22 -18.18 17.52 -24.06
C ASP A 22 -16.74 17.43 -23.53
N ALA A 23 -16.50 17.86 -22.30
CA ALA A 23 -15.20 17.77 -21.67
C ALA A 23 -14.71 16.31 -21.51
N LEU A 24 -15.61 15.39 -21.12
CA LEU A 24 -15.30 13.96 -21.04
C LEU A 24 -14.98 13.39 -22.43
N GLY A 25 -15.79 13.71 -23.45
CA GLY A 25 -15.56 13.31 -24.83
C GLY A 25 -14.22 13.81 -25.36
N ASP A 26 -13.87 15.07 -25.07
CA ASP A 26 -12.59 15.66 -25.47
C ASP A 26 -11.40 14.95 -24.80
N ALA A 27 -11.51 14.65 -23.50
CA ALA A 27 -10.47 13.95 -22.76
C ALA A 27 -10.27 12.50 -23.24
N LEU A 28 -11.33 11.87 -23.72
CA LEU A 28 -11.30 10.48 -24.17
C LEU A 28 -10.91 10.30 -25.65
N ARG A 29 -10.70 11.36 -26.41
CA ARG A 29 -10.35 11.29 -27.86
C ARG A 29 -9.09 10.47 -28.17
N THR A 30 -8.17 10.38 -27.22
CA THR A 30 -6.91 9.65 -27.38
C THR A 30 -7.03 8.16 -27.05
N PHE A 31 -8.16 7.74 -26.50
CA PHE A 31 -8.40 6.34 -26.15
C PHE A 31 -9.12 5.60 -27.28
N PRO A 32 -8.89 4.29 -27.44
CA PRO A 32 -9.65 3.47 -28.37
C PRO A 32 -11.16 3.51 -28.04
N THR A 33 -12.01 3.65 -29.05
CA THR A 33 -13.47 3.69 -28.87
C THR A 33 -14.09 2.35 -28.45
N ASP A 34 -13.37 1.26 -28.69
CA ASP A 34 -13.67 -0.12 -28.26
C ASP A 34 -12.95 -0.50 -26.95
N GLY A 35 -12.21 0.44 -26.36
CA GLY A 35 -11.52 0.24 -25.10
C GLY A 35 -12.49 0.10 -23.93
N LEU A 36 -12.06 -0.67 -22.92
CA LEU A 36 -12.75 -0.76 -21.65
C LEU A 36 -12.05 0.11 -20.60
N PHE A 37 -12.80 0.55 -19.60
CA PHE A 37 -12.31 1.48 -18.59
C PHE A 37 -12.55 0.94 -17.17
N ALA A 38 -11.65 1.33 -16.28
CA ALA A 38 -11.86 1.32 -14.85
C ALA A 38 -12.29 2.72 -14.41
N VAL A 39 -13.40 2.82 -13.70
CA VAL A 39 -13.91 4.08 -13.14
C VAL A 39 -13.73 4.00 -11.64
N ARG A 40 -12.82 4.82 -11.12
CA ARG A 40 -12.38 4.78 -9.72
C ARG A 40 -12.73 6.10 -9.03
N SER A 41 -13.18 6.02 -7.80
CA SER A 41 -13.27 7.19 -6.94
C SER A 41 -11.87 7.69 -6.55
N SER A 42 -11.78 8.97 -6.25
CA SER A 42 -10.59 9.61 -5.68
C SER A 42 -11.05 10.68 -4.70
N SER A 43 -10.79 10.45 -3.42
CA SER A 43 -11.19 11.36 -2.36
C SER A 43 -9.96 11.88 -1.61
N PRO A 44 -9.88 13.19 -1.30
CA PRO A 44 -8.81 13.73 -0.45
C PRO A 44 -8.78 13.11 0.94
N GLU A 45 -9.84 12.39 1.32
CA GLU A 45 -9.98 11.74 2.62
C GLU A 45 -9.46 10.29 2.59
N GLU A 46 -9.12 9.75 1.42
CA GLU A 46 -8.73 8.35 1.21
C GLU A 46 -7.39 8.02 1.86
N ASP A 47 -6.44 8.97 1.80
CA ASP A 47 -5.06 8.81 2.28
C ASP A 47 -4.73 9.80 3.43
N LEU A 48 -5.64 10.01 4.36
CA LEU A 48 -5.35 10.85 5.51
C LEU A 48 -4.40 10.16 6.49
N GLU A 49 -3.45 10.90 7.01
CA GLU A 49 -2.49 10.45 8.02
C GLU A 49 -3.21 9.83 9.24
N GLY A 50 -2.94 8.55 9.52
CA GLY A 50 -3.60 7.81 10.61
C GLY A 50 -5.01 7.29 10.32
N SER A 51 -5.51 7.43 9.08
CA SER A 51 -6.79 6.84 8.66
C SER A 51 -6.72 6.43 7.20
N SER A 52 -7.10 5.19 6.89
CA SER A 52 -7.18 4.70 5.52
C SER A 52 -8.64 4.41 5.17
N PHE A 53 -9.12 5.02 4.09
CA PHE A 53 -10.38 4.70 3.44
C PHE A 53 -10.19 3.67 2.31
N ALA A 54 -9.04 3.00 2.28
CA ALA A 54 -8.75 2.01 1.25
C ALA A 54 -9.87 0.97 1.14
N GLY A 55 -10.43 0.80 -0.05
CA GLY A 55 -11.52 -0.14 -0.31
C GLY A 55 -12.91 0.28 0.16
N GLU A 56 -13.10 1.47 0.73
CA GLU A 56 -14.42 1.95 1.15
C GLU A 56 -15.25 2.52 -0.01
N TYR A 57 -14.59 2.99 -1.06
CA TYR A 57 -15.25 3.52 -2.25
C TYR A 57 -15.32 2.48 -3.37
N GLU A 58 -16.32 2.61 -4.20
CA GLU A 58 -16.57 1.65 -5.27
C GLU A 58 -15.72 1.95 -6.52
N THR A 59 -15.17 0.88 -7.10
CA THR A 59 -14.52 0.89 -8.42
C THR A 59 -15.40 0.08 -9.38
N SER A 60 -15.69 0.65 -10.57
CA SER A 60 -16.37 -0.08 -11.65
C SER A 60 -15.33 -0.51 -12.67
N LEU A 61 -15.25 -1.82 -12.94
CA LEU A 61 -14.32 -2.42 -13.91
C LEU A 61 -15.05 -2.82 -15.21
N GLY A 62 -14.31 -2.88 -16.31
CA GLY A 62 -14.86 -3.30 -17.60
C GLY A 62 -15.94 -2.36 -18.14
N VAL A 63 -15.85 -1.07 -17.84
CA VAL A 63 -16.84 -0.09 -18.28
C VAL A 63 -16.64 0.22 -19.76
N THR A 64 -17.67 0.02 -20.57
CA THR A 64 -17.67 0.42 -21.99
C THR A 64 -17.78 1.94 -22.13
N PHE A 65 -17.41 2.48 -23.29
CA PHE A 65 -17.51 3.90 -23.57
C PHE A 65 -18.93 4.45 -23.29
N ASP A 66 -19.96 3.74 -23.72
CA ASP A 66 -21.37 4.12 -23.50
C ASP A 66 -21.80 4.01 -22.04
N GLY A 67 -21.11 3.19 -21.26
CA GLY A 67 -21.35 3.00 -19.82
C GLY A 67 -20.70 4.06 -18.93
N LEU A 68 -19.78 4.87 -19.44
CA LEU A 68 -18.96 5.78 -18.64
C LEU A 68 -19.77 6.79 -17.82
N GLU A 69 -20.77 7.45 -18.44
CA GLU A 69 -21.59 8.43 -17.70
C GLU A 69 -22.25 7.79 -16.48
N LYS A 70 -22.82 6.61 -16.65
CA LYS A 70 -23.47 5.88 -15.55
C LYS A 70 -22.46 5.49 -14.45
N ALA A 71 -21.28 4.98 -14.83
CA ALA A 71 -20.25 4.57 -13.90
C ALA A 71 -19.68 5.77 -13.12
N ILE A 72 -19.46 6.91 -13.78
CA ILE A 72 -19.00 8.16 -13.15
C ILE A 72 -20.03 8.63 -12.10
N LEU A 73 -21.30 8.68 -12.47
CA LEU A 73 -22.37 9.10 -11.55
C LEU A 73 -22.52 8.14 -10.37
N HIS A 74 -22.32 6.83 -10.61
CA HIS A 74 -22.30 5.82 -9.57
C HIS A 74 -21.13 6.03 -8.59
N SER A 75 -19.94 6.28 -9.13
CA SER A 75 -18.77 6.60 -8.33
C SER A 75 -18.97 7.87 -7.48
N PHE A 76 -19.57 8.94 -8.03
CA PHE A 76 -19.93 10.11 -7.23
C PHE A 76 -20.94 9.80 -6.12
N ALA A 77 -21.88 8.90 -6.37
CA ALA A 77 -22.90 8.53 -5.39
C ALA A 77 -22.33 7.67 -4.23
N SER A 78 -21.19 6.99 -4.43
CA SER A 78 -20.57 6.13 -3.41
C SER A 78 -20.16 6.88 -2.14
N VAL A 79 -19.93 8.19 -2.22
CA VAL A 79 -19.64 9.04 -1.05
C VAL A 79 -20.79 9.02 -0.01
N PHE A 80 -22.00 8.64 -0.42
CA PHE A 80 -23.17 8.49 0.44
C PHE A 80 -23.43 7.04 0.87
N ASP A 81 -22.49 6.12 0.65
CA ASP A 81 -22.61 4.77 1.15
C ASP A 81 -22.63 4.76 2.67
N GLU A 82 -23.45 3.86 3.22
CA GLU A 82 -23.62 3.75 4.67
C GLU A 82 -22.28 3.55 5.37
N ARG A 83 -21.37 2.75 4.79
CA ARG A 83 -20.02 2.51 5.30
C ARG A 83 -19.22 3.82 5.40
N VAL A 84 -19.15 4.56 4.31
CA VAL A 84 -18.44 5.84 4.20
C VAL A 84 -19.00 6.86 5.19
N VAL A 85 -20.32 7.04 5.21
CA VAL A 85 -20.99 8.00 6.11
C VAL A 85 -20.78 7.61 7.57
N ARG A 86 -20.87 6.34 7.92
CA ARG A 86 -20.65 5.83 9.28
C ARG A 86 -19.21 6.06 9.73
N TYR A 87 -18.23 5.74 8.87
CA TYR A 87 -16.82 5.97 9.15
C TYR A 87 -16.53 7.46 9.39
N LYS A 88 -17.03 8.35 8.52
CA LYS A 88 -16.89 9.81 8.70
C LYS A 88 -17.46 10.29 10.04
N LEU A 89 -18.64 9.82 10.40
CA LEU A 89 -19.27 10.17 11.70
C LEU A 89 -18.44 9.68 12.88
N GLN A 90 -17.89 8.46 12.83
CA GLN A 90 -17.03 7.93 13.90
C GLN A 90 -15.75 8.73 14.09
N ARG A 91 -15.25 9.37 13.02
CA ARG A 91 -14.06 10.21 13.04
C ARG A 91 -14.35 11.71 13.25
N GLY A 92 -15.61 12.08 13.47
CA GLY A 92 -16.02 13.48 13.63
C GLY A 92 -15.88 14.32 12.35
N MET A 93 -15.81 13.67 11.19
CA MET A 93 -15.68 14.34 9.89
C MET A 93 -17.03 14.86 9.40
N ARG A 94 -16.98 15.90 8.57
CA ARG A 94 -18.21 16.49 7.98
C ARG A 94 -18.78 15.59 6.90
N ILE A 95 -20.09 15.38 6.93
CA ILE A 95 -20.84 14.60 5.93
C ILE A 95 -21.66 15.48 4.98
N ASP A 96 -21.81 16.78 5.31
CA ASP A 96 -22.62 17.74 4.57
C ASP A 96 -21.88 18.41 3.40
N GLN A 97 -20.57 18.20 3.28
CA GLN A 97 -19.72 18.72 2.21
C GLN A 97 -18.82 17.61 1.64
N PRO A 98 -19.41 16.59 1.00
CA PRO A 98 -18.62 15.50 0.45
C PRO A 98 -17.72 16.04 -0.68
N ARG A 99 -16.47 15.60 -0.69
CA ARG A 99 -15.51 15.87 -1.76
C ARG A 99 -15.07 14.56 -2.36
N ILE A 100 -15.30 14.40 -3.64
CA ILE A 100 -14.89 13.22 -4.40
C ILE A 100 -14.62 13.61 -5.83
N ALA A 101 -13.56 13.12 -6.40
CA ALA A 101 -13.28 13.11 -7.82
C ALA A 101 -13.46 11.69 -8.37
N VAL A 102 -13.45 11.57 -9.67
CA VAL A 102 -13.51 10.28 -10.37
C VAL A 102 -12.38 10.21 -11.37
N ILE A 103 -11.66 9.11 -11.35
CA ILE A 103 -10.61 8.78 -12.31
C ILE A 103 -11.21 7.80 -13.32
N VAL A 104 -11.14 8.14 -14.61
CA VAL A 104 -11.42 7.22 -15.71
C VAL A 104 -10.09 6.75 -16.27
N GLN A 105 -9.77 5.48 -16.06
CA GLN A 105 -8.50 4.87 -16.44
C GLN A 105 -8.75 3.79 -17.48
N GLN A 106 -7.89 3.69 -18.50
CA GLN A 106 -7.94 2.57 -19.44
C GLN A 106 -7.77 1.25 -18.68
N GLN A 107 -8.68 0.31 -18.93
CA GLN A 107 -8.63 -0.99 -18.26
C GLN A 107 -7.56 -1.88 -18.90
N VAL A 108 -6.70 -2.47 -18.08
CA VAL A 108 -5.78 -3.52 -18.49
C VAL A 108 -6.51 -4.86 -18.41
N ALA A 109 -6.52 -5.62 -19.50
CA ALA A 109 -7.02 -7.00 -19.52
C ALA A 109 -5.94 -7.92 -18.97
N SER A 110 -5.74 -7.89 -17.65
CA SER A 110 -4.62 -8.56 -17.01
C SER A 110 -4.74 -10.08 -17.04
N ASP A 111 -3.63 -10.73 -17.37
CA ASP A 111 -3.44 -12.18 -17.20
C ASP A 111 -3.16 -12.51 -15.73
N VAL A 112 -2.38 -11.64 -15.09
CA VAL A 112 -2.02 -11.69 -13.67
C VAL A 112 -1.97 -10.27 -13.13
N SER A 113 -2.40 -10.09 -11.90
CA SER A 113 -2.33 -8.81 -11.23
C SER A 113 -2.18 -8.98 -9.72
N GLY A 114 -1.93 -7.88 -9.03
CA GLY A 114 -1.78 -7.94 -7.60
C GLY A 114 -1.40 -6.63 -6.94
N VAL A 115 -0.89 -6.79 -5.73
CA VAL A 115 -0.33 -5.69 -4.94
C VAL A 115 1.14 -5.98 -4.63
N ALA A 116 1.93 -4.93 -4.48
CA ALA A 116 3.29 -5.10 -4.01
C ALA A 116 3.68 -3.95 -3.06
N PHE A 117 4.39 -4.32 -2.01
CA PHE A 117 4.90 -3.39 -1.01
C PHE A 117 6.39 -3.21 -1.20
N SER A 118 6.87 -1.99 -1.20
CA SER A 118 8.31 -1.70 -1.31
C SER A 118 9.10 -1.96 -0.03
N LEU A 119 8.41 -2.16 1.10
CA LEU A 119 8.99 -2.72 2.33
C LEU A 119 8.16 -3.94 2.76
N ASN A 120 8.77 -4.83 3.55
CA ASN A 120 8.02 -5.96 4.11
C ASN A 120 7.21 -5.51 5.35
N PRO A 121 5.87 -5.42 5.26
CA PRO A 121 5.06 -4.91 6.36
C PRO A 121 4.98 -5.86 7.57
N LEU A 122 5.35 -7.14 7.40
CA LEU A 122 5.29 -8.13 8.47
C LEU A 122 6.45 -8.01 9.47
N ASN A 123 7.64 -7.63 8.98
CA ASN A 123 8.86 -7.51 9.77
C ASN A 123 9.48 -6.11 9.73
N ASN A 124 8.85 -5.19 9.01
CA ASN A 124 9.32 -3.81 8.79
C ASN A 124 10.71 -3.74 8.13
N CYS A 125 11.06 -4.72 7.30
CA CYS A 125 12.34 -4.74 6.59
C CYS A 125 12.28 -3.87 5.33
N TYR A 126 13.08 -2.81 5.29
CA TYR A 126 13.15 -1.87 4.17
C TYR A 126 13.87 -2.43 2.95
N ASP A 127 14.70 -3.47 3.12
CA ASP A 127 15.43 -4.11 2.02
C ASP A 127 14.59 -5.19 1.33
N GLU A 128 13.40 -5.50 1.85
CA GLU A 128 12.52 -6.53 1.30
C GLU A 128 11.31 -5.89 0.63
N ALA A 129 11.02 -6.30 -0.60
CA ALA A 129 9.73 -6.06 -1.24
C ALA A 129 8.86 -7.32 -1.10
N VAL A 130 7.55 -7.12 -0.93
CA VAL A 130 6.57 -8.21 -0.88
C VAL A 130 5.63 -8.10 -2.07
N VAL A 131 5.54 -9.15 -2.88
CA VAL A 131 4.67 -9.22 -4.04
C VAL A 131 3.57 -10.25 -3.80
N ASN A 132 2.32 -9.82 -3.91
CA ASN A 132 1.14 -10.67 -3.87
C ASN A 132 0.51 -10.73 -5.25
N ALA A 133 0.16 -11.94 -5.72
CA ALA A 133 -0.31 -12.15 -7.08
C ALA A 133 -1.46 -13.16 -7.17
N ASN A 134 -2.42 -12.91 -8.06
CA ASN A 134 -3.44 -13.87 -8.51
C ASN A 134 -3.65 -13.71 -10.01
N PHE A 135 -4.23 -14.73 -10.63
CA PHE A 135 -4.67 -14.69 -12.02
C PHE A 135 -5.79 -13.67 -12.23
N GLY A 136 -5.83 -13.09 -13.43
CA GLY A 136 -6.85 -12.14 -13.84
C GLY A 136 -6.73 -10.76 -13.18
N LEU A 137 -7.86 -10.13 -12.90
CA LEU A 137 -7.96 -8.78 -12.31
C LEU A 137 -7.68 -8.78 -10.80
N GLY A 138 -7.10 -7.69 -10.28
CA GLY A 138 -6.67 -7.55 -8.89
C GLY A 138 -7.78 -7.48 -7.84
N GLU A 139 -9.04 -7.40 -8.26
CA GLU A 139 -10.21 -7.27 -7.38
C GLU A 139 -10.27 -8.36 -6.31
N THR A 140 -9.87 -9.60 -6.66
CA THR A 140 -9.88 -10.74 -5.72
C THR A 140 -8.85 -10.60 -4.59
N ILE A 141 -7.72 -9.92 -4.84
CA ILE A 141 -6.67 -9.68 -3.84
C ILE A 141 -7.07 -8.51 -2.96
N VAL A 142 -7.47 -7.39 -3.57
CA VAL A 142 -7.88 -6.17 -2.83
C VAL A 142 -9.13 -6.45 -1.97
N GLY A 143 -10.09 -7.22 -2.50
CA GLY A 143 -11.29 -7.64 -1.79
C GLY A 143 -11.07 -8.77 -0.77
N GLY A 144 -9.87 -9.38 -0.73
CA GLY A 144 -9.53 -10.47 0.19
C GLY A 144 -10.32 -11.76 -0.03
N SER A 145 -10.87 -11.97 -1.23
CA SER A 145 -11.68 -13.16 -1.55
C SER A 145 -10.84 -14.40 -1.86
N VAL A 146 -9.55 -14.23 -2.20
CA VAL A 146 -8.60 -15.30 -2.53
C VAL A 146 -7.30 -15.10 -1.75
N ASN A 147 -6.70 -16.20 -1.31
CA ASN A 147 -5.33 -16.18 -0.80
C ASN A 147 -4.37 -16.09 -2.00
N PRO A 148 -3.60 -15.00 -2.14
CA PRO A 148 -2.68 -14.82 -3.27
C PRO A 148 -1.39 -15.60 -3.09
N ASP A 149 -0.68 -15.84 -4.20
CA ASP A 149 0.74 -16.16 -4.11
C ASP A 149 1.49 -15.01 -3.45
N THR A 150 2.47 -15.33 -2.63
CA THR A 150 3.29 -14.33 -1.92
C THR A 150 4.76 -14.61 -2.18
N TYR A 151 5.46 -13.57 -2.60
CA TYR A 151 6.90 -13.60 -2.86
C TYR A 151 7.57 -12.50 -2.05
N VAL A 152 8.70 -12.82 -1.43
CA VAL A 152 9.55 -11.83 -0.75
C VAL A 152 10.86 -11.72 -1.54
N VAL A 153 11.16 -10.49 -1.95
CA VAL A 153 12.35 -10.17 -2.76
C VAL A 153 13.29 -9.30 -1.92
N GLU A 154 14.51 -9.72 -1.79
CA GLU A 154 15.59 -8.90 -1.23
C GLU A 154 16.06 -7.92 -2.31
N LYS A 155 15.75 -6.61 -2.13
CA LYS A 155 15.91 -5.57 -3.15
C LYS A 155 17.36 -5.27 -3.51
N THR A 156 18.29 -5.42 -2.55
CA THR A 156 19.70 -5.04 -2.77
C THR A 156 20.44 -6.02 -3.67
N ARG A 157 20.06 -7.31 -3.67
CA ARG A 157 20.64 -8.36 -4.51
C ARG A 157 19.75 -8.76 -5.66
N GLY A 158 18.46 -8.38 -5.62
CA GLY A 158 17.49 -8.83 -6.61
C GLY A 158 17.22 -10.33 -6.53
N GLU A 159 17.11 -10.88 -5.33
CA GLU A 159 16.91 -12.31 -5.09
C GLU A 159 15.55 -12.57 -4.43
N ILE A 160 14.83 -13.58 -4.90
CA ILE A 160 13.61 -14.07 -4.24
C ILE A 160 14.04 -14.92 -3.05
N ILE A 161 13.76 -14.46 -1.82
CA ILE A 161 14.17 -15.13 -0.58
C ILE A 161 13.05 -15.99 0.04
N ASP A 162 11.78 -15.73 -0.32
CA ASP A 162 10.64 -16.57 0.07
C ASP A 162 9.63 -16.63 -1.08
N LYS A 163 9.04 -17.82 -1.29
CA LYS A 163 8.07 -18.08 -2.33
C LYS A 163 6.98 -19.00 -1.79
N ARG A 164 5.79 -18.47 -1.63
CA ARG A 164 4.61 -19.20 -1.15
C ARG A 164 3.53 -19.19 -2.22
N VAL A 165 3.34 -20.32 -2.87
CA VAL A 165 2.26 -20.51 -3.83
C VAL A 165 1.01 -20.96 -3.07
N ALA A 166 -0.04 -20.17 -3.16
CA ALA A 166 -1.33 -20.44 -2.50
C ALA A 166 -2.27 -21.22 -3.42
N SER A 167 -3.32 -21.80 -2.84
CA SER A 167 -4.43 -22.35 -3.61
C SER A 167 -5.41 -21.24 -3.98
N LYS A 168 -5.29 -20.72 -5.21
CA LYS A 168 -6.09 -19.63 -5.76
C LYS A 168 -7.35 -20.19 -6.43
N SER A 169 -8.43 -20.32 -5.66
CA SER A 169 -9.65 -21.03 -6.09
C SER A 169 -10.31 -20.41 -7.31
N HIS A 170 -10.31 -19.08 -7.44
CA HIS A 170 -10.95 -18.37 -8.53
C HIS A 170 -10.19 -17.12 -8.95
N ALA A 171 -10.52 -16.61 -10.13
CA ALA A 171 -10.01 -15.38 -10.69
C ALA A 171 -11.15 -14.59 -11.33
N VAL A 172 -11.00 -13.28 -11.40
CA VAL A 172 -11.92 -12.38 -12.11
C VAL A 172 -11.27 -11.96 -13.42
N TRP A 173 -11.99 -12.10 -14.50
CA TRP A 173 -11.53 -11.78 -15.85
C TRP A 173 -12.37 -10.69 -16.48
N LEU A 174 -11.73 -9.86 -17.29
CA LEU A 174 -12.40 -8.86 -18.10
C LEU A 174 -13.15 -9.55 -19.25
N GLU A 175 -14.40 -9.15 -19.51
CA GLU A 175 -15.16 -9.63 -20.67
C GLU A 175 -15.05 -8.63 -21.82
N ALA A 176 -14.95 -9.15 -23.05
CA ALA A 176 -14.74 -8.34 -24.25
C ALA A 176 -15.87 -7.30 -24.49
N ASP A 177 -17.10 -7.66 -24.13
CA ASP A 177 -18.29 -6.81 -24.31
C ASP A 177 -18.53 -5.90 -23.09
N GLY A 178 -17.59 -5.87 -22.15
CA GLY A 178 -17.66 -5.10 -20.91
C GLY A 178 -18.13 -5.90 -19.71
N GLY A 179 -17.77 -5.39 -18.52
CA GLY A 179 -17.99 -6.08 -17.26
C GLY A 179 -16.89 -7.08 -16.93
N THR A 180 -17.09 -7.82 -15.86
CA THR A 180 -16.14 -8.81 -15.35
C THR A 180 -16.86 -10.13 -15.08
N ARG A 181 -16.11 -11.22 -15.15
CA ARG A 181 -16.61 -12.57 -14.86
C ARG A 181 -15.67 -13.32 -13.93
N GLU A 182 -16.25 -13.86 -12.85
CA GLU A 182 -15.55 -14.77 -11.95
C GLU A 182 -15.51 -16.19 -12.55
N VAL A 183 -14.32 -16.81 -12.52
CA VAL A 183 -14.07 -18.15 -13.07
C VAL A 183 -13.25 -18.96 -12.07
N GLU A 184 -13.61 -20.22 -11.85
CA GLU A 184 -12.78 -21.16 -11.10
C GLU A 184 -11.44 -21.42 -11.83
N ASN A 185 -10.36 -21.39 -11.08
CA ASN A 185 -9.03 -21.67 -11.63
C ASN A 185 -8.87 -23.19 -11.84
N LYS A 186 -8.53 -23.57 -13.06
CA LYS A 186 -8.26 -24.97 -13.41
C LYS A 186 -7.02 -25.54 -12.69
N HIS A 187 -6.08 -24.69 -12.39
CA HIS A 187 -4.81 -25.03 -11.73
C HIS A 187 -4.56 -24.06 -10.56
N PRO A 188 -5.33 -24.17 -9.46
CA PRO A 188 -5.29 -23.20 -8.38
C PRO A 188 -3.93 -23.13 -7.68
N GLU A 189 -3.13 -24.19 -7.71
CA GLU A 189 -1.82 -24.30 -7.07
C GLU A 189 -0.65 -24.01 -8.05
N ALA A 190 -0.93 -23.61 -9.29
CA ALA A 190 0.11 -23.16 -10.20
C ALA A 190 0.61 -21.78 -9.80
N PRO A 191 1.93 -21.51 -9.83
CA PRO A 191 2.45 -20.15 -9.62
C PRO A 191 1.82 -19.17 -10.62
N SER A 192 1.36 -18.04 -10.14
CA SER A 192 0.78 -17.01 -11.02
C SER A 192 1.85 -16.20 -11.75
N LEU A 193 3.08 -16.13 -11.21
CA LEU A 193 4.22 -15.42 -11.79
C LEU A 193 5.42 -16.32 -11.99
N SER A 194 6.18 -16.05 -13.04
CA SER A 194 7.57 -16.49 -13.18
C SER A 194 8.48 -15.66 -12.25
N ASP A 195 9.67 -16.22 -11.95
CA ASP A 195 10.64 -15.51 -11.09
C ASP A 195 11.09 -14.18 -11.72
N ALA A 196 11.22 -14.11 -13.05
CA ALA A 196 11.53 -12.87 -13.75
C ALA A 196 10.44 -11.79 -13.58
N GLN A 197 9.16 -12.19 -13.64
CA GLN A 197 8.04 -11.28 -13.42
C GLN A 197 7.98 -10.81 -11.96
N VAL A 198 8.24 -11.68 -10.99
CA VAL A 198 8.33 -11.30 -9.57
C VAL A 198 9.38 -10.22 -9.36
N LEU A 199 10.59 -10.40 -9.93
CA LEU A 199 11.67 -9.42 -9.82
C LEU A 199 11.30 -8.09 -10.50
N ALA A 200 10.67 -8.13 -11.67
CA ALA A 200 10.21 -6.91 -12.36
C ALA A 200 9.16 -6.12 -11.54
N VAL A 201 8.21 -6.81 -10.90
CA VAL A 201 7.23 -6.16 -10.02
C VAL A 201 7.90 -5.56 -8.78
N ALA A 202 8.85 -6.27 -8.17
CA ALA A 202 9.59 -5.76 -7.02
C ALA A 202 10.44 -4.52 -7.39
N GLU A 203 11.05 -4.50 -8.58
CA GLU A 203 11.78 -3.35 -9.12
C GLU A 203 10.82 -2.16 -9.35
N LEU A 204 9.62 -2.39 -9.90
CA LEU A 204 8.61 -1.35 -10.07
C LEU A 204 8.20 -0.73 -8.72
N ALA A 205 8.03 -1.55 -7.67
CA ALA A 205 7.74 -1.06 -6.33
C ALA A 205 8.89 -0.22 -5.77
N ALA A 206 10.14 -0.65 -5.97
CA ALA A 206 11.33 0.09 -5.55
C ALA A 206 11.49 1.43 -6.30
N LEU A 207 11.18 1.47 -7.60
CA LEU A 207 11.17 2.70 -8.40
C LEU A 207 10.09 3.68 -7.90
N ALA A 208 8.90 3.18 -7.57
CA ALA A 208 7.84 3.99 -6.99
C ALA A 208 8.26 4.57 -5.62
N GLU A 209 8.87 3.75 -4.74
CA GLU A 209 9.46 4.20 -3.47
C GLU A 209 10.50 5.31 -3.66
N ALA A 210 11.43 5.13 -4.58
CA ALA A 210 12.46 6.12 -4.89
C ALA A 210 11.85 7.45 -5.41
N HIS A 211 10.77 7.37 -6.19
CA HIS A 211 10.06 8.55 -6.70
C HIS A 211 9.31 9.31 -5.60
N HIS A 212 8.63 8.60 -4.70
CA HIS A 212 7.86 9.20 -3.61
C HIS A 212 8.70 9.55 -2.37
N GLY A 213 9.87 8.95 -2.20
CA GLY A 213 10.74 9.15 -1.04
C GLY A 213 10.23 8.51 0.26
N CYS A 214 9.28 7.58 0.18
CA CYS A 214 8.73 6.84 1.31
C CYS A 214 8.28 5.44 0.86
N PRO A 215 8.11 4.47 1.79
CA PRO A 215 7.59 3.15 1.47
C PRO A 215 6.23 3.20 0.77
N ILE A 216 6.10 2.44 -0.30
CA ILE A 216 4.96 2.48 -1.22
C ILE A 216 4.27 1.12 -1.31
N ASP A 217 2.96 1.17 -1.40
CA ASP A 217 2.05 0.11 -1.81
C ASP A 217 1.63 0.37 -3.26
N ILE A 218 1.83 -0.57 -4.16
CA ILE A 218 1.43 -0.48 -5.56
C ILE A 218 0.40 -1.54 -5.92
N GLU A 219 -0.58 -1.15 -6.76
CA GLU A 219 -1.38 -2.08 -7.55
C GLU A 219 -0.76 -2.19 -8.93
N TRP A 220 -0.60 -3.41 -9.42
CA TRP A 220 0.04 -3.70 -10.69
C TRP A 220 -0.71 -4.76 -11.49
N ALA A 221 -0.48 -4.81 -12.80
CA ALA A 221 -1.03 -5.82 -13.69
C ALA A 221 -0.02 -6.20 -14.76
N ILE A 222 -0.09 -7.44 -15.22
CA ILE A 222 0.64 -7.95 -16.38
C ILE A 222 -0.37 -8.39 -17.44
N GLN A 223 -0.16 -7.92 -18.66
CA GLN A 223 -0.88 -8.37 -19.86
C GLN A 223 0.16 -8.79 -20.91
N GLY A 224 0.22 -10.08 -21.22
CA GLY A 224 1.27 -10.63 -22.07
C GLY A 224 2.65 -10.46 -21.42
N GLU A 225 3.51 -9.66 -22.04
CA GLU A 225 4.85 -9.32 -21.53
C GLU A 225 4.91 -7.95 -20.86
N ASP A 226 3.85 -7.16 -20.94
CA ASP A 226 3.82 -5.79 -20.45
C ASP A 226 3.40 -5.72 -18.98
N LEU A 227 4.20 -5.02 -18.18
CA LEU A 227 3.92 -4.72 -16.76
C LEU A 227 3.39 -3.29 -16.64
N TYR A 228 2.26 -3.14 -15.98
CA TYR A 228 1.56 -1.87 -15.75
C TYR A 228 1.51 -1.52 -14.27
N LEU A 229 1.82 -0.27 -13.94
CA LEU A 229 1.51 0.34 -12.65
C LEU A 229 0.09 0.90 -12.72
N LEU A 230 -0.81 0.38 -11.89
CA LEU A 230 -2.22 0.81 -11.87
C LEU A 230 -2.48 1.90 -10.83
N GLN A 231 -1.86 1.78 -9.66
CA GLN A 231 -1.95 2.75 -8.56
C GLN A 231 -0.69 2.67 -7.71
N SER A 232 -0.31 3.79 -7.08
CA SER A 232 0.71 3.82 -6.02
C SER A 232 0.24 4.72 -4.89
N ARG A 233 0.46 4.29 -3.65
CA ARG A 233 0.14 5.06 -2.46
C ARG A 233 1.15 4.81 -1.34
N PRO A 234 1.37 5.77 -0.44
CA PRO A 234 2.23 5.57 0.71
C PRO A 234 1.71 4.45 1.62
N VAL A 235 2.60 3.61 2.11
CA VAL A 235 2.27 2.66 3.18
C VAL A 235 2.04 3.45 4.47
N THR A 236 0.89 3.24 5.12
CA THR A 236 0.51 3.97 6.34
C THR A 236 0.82 3.22 7.63
N ALA A 237 1.04 1.91 7.55
CA ALA A 237 1.26 1.04 8.69
C ALA A 237 2.69 0.46 8.66
N TYR A 238 3.68 1.28 9.00
CA TYR A 238 5.06 0.84 9.18
C TYR A 238 5.71 1.64 10.31
N LEU A 239 6.83 1.14 10.84
CA LEU A 239 7.64 1.86 11.81
C LEU A 239 8.68 2.69 11.04
N PRO A 240 8.55 4.02 10.97
CA PRO A 240 9.53 4.85 10.30
C PRO A 240 10.87 4.75 11.04
N LEU A 241 11.93 4.47 10.27
CA LEU A 241 13.29 4.48 10.83
C LEU A 241 13.78 5.93 10.88
N PRO A 242 14.36 6.37 12.00
CA PRO A 242 15.08 7.63 12.04
C PRO A 242 16.23 7.67 11.01
N GLU A 243 16.48 8.84 10.40
CA GLU A 243 17.52 8.99 9.39
C GLU A 243 18.91 8.51 9.86
N ASP A 244 19.20 8.66 11.16
CA ASP A 244 20.47 8.28 11.78
C ASP A 244 20.72 6.75 11.81
N ILE A 245 19.67 5.92 11.59
CA ILE A 245 19.78 4.45 11.63
C ILE A 245 19.41 3.78 10.32
N ILE A 246 19.13 4.57 9.27
CA ILE A 246 18.91 4.04 7.93
C ILE A 246 20.25 3.57 7.35
N THR A 247 20.33 2.29 6.98
CA THR A 247 21.46 1.75 6.22
C THR A 247 21.20 1.90 4.73
N ARG A 248 22.23 2.30 3.98
CA ARG A 248 22.15 2.37 2.51
C ARG A 248 22.27 0.97 1.91
N PRO A 249 21.76 0.77 0.69
CA PRO A 249 21.96 -0.48 -0.03
C PRO A 249 23.44 -0.87 -0.10
N GLY A 250 23.78 -2.10 0.31
CA GLY A 250 25.14 -2.63 0.34
C GLY A 250 25.96 -2.32 1.60
N GLU A 251 25.44 -1.52 2.53
CA GLU A 251 26.04 -1.35 3.87
C GLU A 251 25.70 -2.53 4.79
N GLU A 252 26.57 -2.78 5.79
CA GLU A 252 26.33 -3.80 6.79
C GLU A 252 25.07 -3.46 7.60
N LYS A 253 24.10 -4.36 7.64
CA LYS A 253 22.88 -4.18 8.43
C LYS A 253 23.20 -4.18 9.92
N CYS A 254 22.63 -3.22 10.63
CA CYS A 254 22.78 -3.09 12.08
C CYS A 254 21.47 -3.46 12.78
N LEU A 255 21.58 -4.17 13.87
CA LEU A 255 20.44 -4.49 14.73
C LEU A 255 20.32 -3.43 15.83
N TYR A 256 19.15 -2.81 15.89
CA TYR A 256 18.78 -1.86 16.95
C TYR A 256 17.61 -2.39 17.76
N LEU A 257 17.66 -2.18 19.06
CA LEU A 257 16.56 -2.48 19.98
C LEU A 257 15.97 -1.17 20.49
N ASP A 258 14.70 -0.93 20.19
CA ASP A 258 13.97 0.22 20.71
C ASP A 258 13.64 -0.01 22.19
N LEU A 259 14.22 0.80 23.07
CA LEU A 259 14.03 0.71 24.52
C LEU A 259 12.61 1.09 24.94
N ILE A 260 11.90 1.91 24.17
CA ILE A 260 10.53 2.29 24.47
C ILE A 260 9.60 1.09 24.24
N VAL A 261 9.80 0.38 23.13
CA VAL A 261 9.02 -0.84 22.82
C VAL A 261 9.32 -1.95 23.83
N LEU A 262 10.58 -2.06 24.28
CA LEU A 262 10.98 -3.06 25.29
C LEU A 262 10.45 -2.74 26.68
N SER A 263 10.39 -1.46 27.06
CA SER A 263 9.90 -1.04 28.36
C SER A 263 8.38 -0.98 28.34
N GLN A 264 7.70 -1.93 28.96
CA GLN A 264 6.23 -2.01 29.03
C GLN A 264 5.53 -0.79 29.71
N GLY A 265 6.23 0.32 29.91
CA GLY A 265 5.73 1.51 30.58
C GLY A 265 5.58 2.77 29.72
N PHE A 266 6.01 2.73 28.48
CA PHE A 266 5.95 3.89 27.57
C PHE A 266 5.18 3.51 26.31
N SER A 267 4.12 4.26 26.00
CA SER A 267 3.32 4.09 24.78
C SER A 267 3.72 5.07 23.66
N ASP A 268 4.33 6.19 24.04
CA ASP A 268 4.62 7.31 23.14
C ASP A 268 6.10 7.70 23.19
N ASN A 269 6.50 8.52 22.20
CA ASN A 269 7.84 9.09 22.15
C ASN A 269 8.12 9.95 23.39
N LEU A 270 9.35 9.89 23.87
CA LEU A 270 9.79 10.73 24.98
C LEU A 270 9.80 12.20 24.58
N SER A 271 9.43 13.09 25.51
CA SER A 271 9.69 14.50 25.34
C SER A 271 11.20 14.76 25.24
N VAL A 272 11.61 15.89 24.65
CA VAL A 272 13.03 16.27 24.54
C VAL A 272 13.73 16.19 25.92
N LEU A 273 13.09 16.70 26.97
CA LEU A 273 13.62 16.62 28.33
C LEU A 273 13.69 15.19 28.85
N GLY A 274 12.65 14.39 28.60
CA GLY A 274 12.61 12.97 28.97
C GLY A 274 13.72 12.19 28.28
N GLY A 275 13.92 12.37 26.99
CA GLY A 275 15.01 11.76 26.22
C GLY A 275 16.41 12.13 26.74
N GLN A 276 16.63 13.40 27.06
CA GLN A 276 17.89 13.85 27.65
C GLN A 276 18.11 13.28 29.06
N TYR A 277 17.09 13.24 29.90
CA TYR A 277 17.19 12.67 31.25
C TYR A 277 17.55 11.17 31.20
N TRP A 278 16.82 10.40 30.40
CA TRP A 278 17.08 8.98 30.22
C TRP A 278 18.45 8.71 29.58
N GLY A 279 18.85 9.51 28.58
CA GLY A 279 20.17 9.43 27.97
C GLY A 279 21.29 9.60 29.00
N LYS A 280 21.22 10.64 29.83
CA LYS A 280 22.20 10.86 30.90
C LYS A 280 22.19 9.79 31.98
N MET A 281 21.02 9.27 32.33
CA MET A 281 20.89 8.19 33.29
C MET A 281 21.57 6.92 32.77
N LEU A 282 21.35 6.57 31.51
CA LEU A 282 21.97 5.42 30.87
C LEU A 282 23.48 5.60 30.68
N GLU A 283 23.95 6.81 30.35
CA GLU A 283 25.38 7.14 30.35
C GLU A 283 26.02 6.97 31.73
N ALA A 284 25.34 7.39 32.79
CA ALA A 284 25.83 7.19 34.17
C ALA A 284 25.88 5.72 34.57
N ILE A 285 24.95 4.89 34.07
CA ILE A 285 24.96 3.43 34.33
C ILE A 285 26.09 2.75 33.55
N LYS A 286 26.46 3.25 32.35
CA LYS A 286 27.56 2.69 31.55
C LYS A 286 28.91 2.65 32.33
N GLY A 287 29.20 3.68 33.13
CA GLY A 287 30.49 3.83 33.84
C GLY A 287 31.69 3.87 32.88
N GLU A 288 32.84 4.32 33.42
CA GLU A 288 34.11 4.43 32.63
C GLU A 288 34.57 3.06 32.07
N THR A 289 34.27 1.96 32.75
CA THR A 289 34.67 0.61 32.34
C THR A 289 33.99 0.10 31.06
N MET A 290 32.85 0.63 30.70
CA MET A 290 32.16 0.26 29.43
C MET A 290 32.67 1.06 28.25
N ILE A 291 33.07 2.32 28.42
CA ILE A 291 33.68 3.18 27.39
C ILE A 291 35.03 2.57 26.98
N ASP A 292 35.85 2.13 27.92
CA ASP A 292 37.16 1.48 27.64
C ASP A 292 37.04 0.16 26.85
N ARG A 293 35.84 -0.46 26.82
CA ARG A 293 35.58 -1.68 26.04
C ARG A 293 35.05 -1.43 24.63
N GLY A 294 35.09 -0.19 24.12
CA GLY A 294 34.65 0.16 22.77
C GLY A 294 33.12 0.20 22.62
N MET A 295 32.39 0.40 23.71
CA MET A 295 30.93 0.50 23.70
C MET A 295 30.42 1.90 23.33
N ASP A 296 31.28 2.74 22.78
CA ASP A 296 30.88 4.02 22.19
C ASP A 296 29.88 3.78 21.03
N GLY A 297 28.83 4.57 20.95
CA GLY A 297 27.78 4.39 19.95
C GLY A 297 26.82 3.22 20.20
N THR A 298 26.81 2.62 21.42
CA THR A 298 25.85 1.57 21.77
C THR A 298 24.46 2.09 22.13
N LEU A 299 24.33 3.37 22.45
CA LEU A 299 23.07 4.05 22.72
C LEU A 299 22.89 5.19 21.74
N LEU A 300 21.75 5.19 21.06
CA LEU A 300 21.36 6.24 20.14
C LEU A 300 20.07 6.89 20.63
N ASN A 301 20.05 8.21 20.71
CA ASN A 301 18.85 9.00 21.00
C ASN A 301 18.46 9.75 19.74
N THR A 302 17.36 9.38 19.12
CA THR A 302 16.87 10.05 17.91
C THR A 302 15.34 10.04 17.87
N CYS A 303 14.74 11.08 17.32
CA CYS A 303 13.29 11.24 17.16
C CYS A 303 12.46 10.99 18.43
N GLY A 304 12.99 11.34 19.62
CA GLY A 304 12.33 11.09 20.92
C GLY A 304 12.32 9.61 21.35
N ARG A 305 13.11 8.76 20.71
CA ARG A 305 13.29 7.35 21.03
C ARG A 305 14.74 7.05 21.39
N GLN A 306 14.92 5.98 22.13
CA GLN A 306 16.23 5.47 22.55
C GLN A 306 16.43 4.07 22.00
N TYR A 307 17.54 3.88 21.31
CA TYR A 307 17.90 2.60 20.71
C TYR A 307 19.19 2.08 21.28
N ILE A 308 19.23 0.77 21.54
CA ILE A 308 20.47 0.05 21.79
C ILE A 308 20.97 -0.49 20.46
N HIS A 309 22.19 -0.11 20.07
CA HIS A 309 22.88 -0.66 18.91
C HIS A 309 23.44 -2.04 19.24
N CYS A 310 22.62 -3.07 19.06
CA CYS A 310 22.93 -4.45 19.43
C CYS A 310 24.15 -5.00 18.67
N SER A 311 24.34 -4.62 17.39
CA SER A 311 25.52 -5.05 16.62
C SER A 311 26.83 -4.52 17.21
N ASN A 312 26.86 -3.28 17.72
CA ASN A 312 28.04 -2.75 18.41
C ASN A 312 28.24 -3.42 19.78
N LEU A 313 27.14 -3.68 20.49
CA LEU A 313 27.20 -4.37 21.75
C LEU A 313 27.82 -5.78 21.59
N THR A 314 27.40 -6.53 20.58
CA THR A 314 27.94 -7.88 20.31
C THR A 314 29.41 -7.82 19.89
N LYS A 315 29.82 -6.82 19.08
CA LYS A 315 31.22 -6.61 18.70
C LYS A 315 32.11 -6.33 19.95
N ALA A 316 31.60 -5.53 20.90
CA ALA A 316 32.32 -5.17 22.11
C ALA A 316 32.51 -6.34 23.09
N PHE A 317 31.56 -7.28 23.13
CA PHE A 317 31.66 -8.47 24.02
C PHE A 317 32.42 -9.64 23.38
N GLY A 318 32.83 -9.53 22.12
CA GLY A 318 33.39 -10.64 21.37
C GLY A 318 32.33 -11.66 20.96
N SER A 319 32.62 -12.46 19.97
CA SER A 319 31.75 -13.59 19.64
C SER A 319 31.71 -14.54 20.84
N LEU A 320 30.59 -14.58 21.53
CA LEU A 320 30.28 -15.62 22.49
C LEU A 320 30.18 -16.96 21.80
#